data_b4c7a5e80931f02a139cbf896ed25dc7
#
_entry.id   b4c7a5e80931f02a139cbf896ed25dc7
#
_cell.length_a   1.000
_cell.length_b   1.000
_cell.length_c   1.000
_cell.angle_alpha   90.00
_cell.angle_beta   90.00
_cell.angle_gamma   90.00
#
_symmetry.space_group_name_H-M   'P 1'
#
loop_
_entity.id
_entity.type
_entity.pdbx_description
1 polymer ?
#
loop_
_entity_poly.entity_id
_entity_poly.type
_entity_poly.pdbx_seq_one_letter_code
_entity_poly.pdbx_strand_id
1 'polypeptide(L)'
;HSLYKNDKFMIDGQEGTINQLEGRFSFINQIDKYNNQLSRRLKSKQRNSVFYLNTREKQYQKFLFYKYFYNPSIPVIITEGKTDILYLKAALKKYHLDFPKLISFENGTFKYNIYFFNKTKRLSYFFNISMDGADTMKNIYNFYSGKNQYPNLYKSIDNLKNYREINKRNPVFLLFDNERYDKKPLCSFLKYIKADLIENNLQLHIANNLFLLTIPLVNNKIESTIEDLLPQEILNAEIQGRKFLNERNDEQSLTKFNLANFVFENFREVDLSNFLPLLKEISNTVENNNL
;
A
#
# COMPACT_ATOMS: atom_id res chain seq x y z
N HIS A 1 -25.50 -9.38 16.65
CA HIS A 1 -25.88 -10.48 15.76
C HIS A 1 -27.39 -10.69 15.84
N SER A 2 -28.10 -10.51 14.72
CA SER A 2 -29.51 -10.87 14.61
C SER A 2 -29.64 -12.20 13.88
N LEU A 3 -30.36 -13.15 14.48
CA LEU A 3 -30.68 -14.42 13.86
C LEU A 3 -32.19 -14.43 13.54
N TYR A 4 -32.52 -14.72 12.30
CA TYR A 4 -33.91 -14.93 11.87
C TYR A 4 -34.30 -16.39 12.09
N LYS A 5 -35.38 -16.60 12.78
CA LYS A 5 -36.01 -17.90 12.91
C LYS A 5 -37.52 -17.71 12.93
N ASN A 6 -38.23 -18.16 11.91
CA ASN A 6 -39.69 -18.12 11.79
C ASN A 6 -40.30 -16.73 12.12
N ASP A 7 -39.93 -15.69 11.33
CA ASP A 7 -40.42 -14.32 11.52
C ASP A 7 -40.05 -13.65 12.86
N LYS A 8 -39.20 -14.29 13.63
CA LYS A 8 -38.65 -13.78 14.87
C LYS A 8 -37.16 -13.52 14.73
N PHE A 9 -36.65 -12.59 15.50
CA PHE A 9 -35.23 -12.27 15.56
C PHE A 9 -34.77 -12.17 17.02
N MET A 10 -33.48 -12.35 17.21
CA MET A 10 -32.80 -12.18 18.49
C MET A 10 -31.79 -11.03 18.43
N ILE A 11 -31.91 -10.07 19.32
CA ILE A 11 -30.91 -9.00 19.52
C ILE A 11 -30.59 -8.97 21.02
N ASP A 12 -29.30 -9.13 21.35
CA ASP A 12 -28.81 -9.11 22.74
C ASP A 12 -29.58 -10.02 23.70
N GLY A 13 -29.96 -11.22 23.24
CA GLY A 13 -30.71 -12.21 24.01
C GLY A 13 -32.23 -11.97 24.10
N GLN A 14 -32.74 -10.91 23.47
CA GLN A 14 -34.19 -10.63 23.46
C GLN A 14 -34.81 -11.04 22.12
N GLU A 15 -35.89 -11.78 22.20
CA GLU A 15 -36.71 -12.19 21.05
C GLU A 15 -37.69 -11.09 20.65
N GLY A 16 -37.84 -10.86 19.34
CA GLY A 16 -38.78 -9.90 18.78
C GLY A 16 -39.39 -10.37 17.47
N THR A 17 -40.47 -9.72 17.05
CA THR A 17 -41.09 -9.94 15.74
C THR A 17 -40.64 -8.94 14.70
N ILE A 18 -40.89 -9.22 13.41
CA ILE A 18 -40.54 -8.33 12.30
C ILE A 18 -41.11 -6.93 12.50
N ASN A 19 -42.36 -6.82 13.02
CA ASN A 19 -43.01 -5.53 13.28
C ASN A 19 -42.28 -4.69 14.36
N GLN A 20 -41.49 -5.32 15.23
CA GLN A 20 -40.68 -4.65 16.24
C GLN A 20 -39.27 -4.32 15.72
N LEU A 21 -38.91 -4.84 14.56
CA LEU A 21 -37.58 -4.69 13.99
C LEU A 21 -37.27 -3.23 13.63
N GLU A 22 -38.24 -2.51 13.05
CA GLU A 22 -38.08 -1.11 12.68
C GLU A 22 -37.75 -0.22 13.87
N GLY A 23 -38.47 -0.40 14.99
CA GLY A 23 -38.20 0.32 16.22
C GLY A 23 -36.80 0.03 16.78
N ARG A 24 -36.39 -1.24 16.72
CA ARG A 24 -35.05 -1.65 17.17
C ARG A 24 -33.93 -1.15 16.24
N PHE A 25 -34.15 -1.15 14.93
CA PHE A 25 -33.23 -0.52 14.00
C PHE A 25 -33.12 0.98 14.23
N SER A 26 -34.21 1.67 14.55
CA SER A 26 -34.17 3.07 14.94
C SER A 26 -33.31 3.30 16.18
N PHE A 27 -33.42 2.45 17.19
CA PHE A 27 -32.62 2.49 18.41
C PHE A 27 -31.14 2.23 18.10
N ILE A 28 -30.82 1.21 17.31
CA ILE A 28 -29.43 0.93 16.86
C ILE A 28 -28.87 2.12 16.09
N ASN A 29 -29.65 2.72 15.19
CA ASN A 29 -29.24 3.91 14.45
C ASN A 29 -28.97 5.11 15.37
N GLN A 30 -29.76 5.29 16.45
CA GLN A 30 -29.52 6.33 17.44
C GLN A 30 -28.24 6.09 18.23
N ILE A 31 -27.98 4.84 18.66
CA ILE A 31 -26.73 4.45 19.34
C ILE A 31 -25.53 4.70 18.41
N ASP A 32 -25.62 4.31 17.14
CA ASP A 32 -24.57 4.55 16.18
C ASP A 32 -24.34 6.05 15.94
N LYS A 33 -25.42 6.83 15.88
CA LYS A 33 -25.32 8.29 15.76
C LYS A 33 -24.63 8.90 16.97
N TYR A 34 -24.96 8.45 18.18
CA TYR A 34 -24.30 8.87 19.41
C TYR A 34 -22.81 8.47 19.43
N ASN A 35 -22.51 7.22 19.13
CA ASN A 35 -21.14 6.72 19.06
C ASN A 35 -20.30 7.46 18.00
N ASN A 36 -20.93 7.79 16.86
CA ASN A 36 -20.29 8.59 15.82
C ASN A 36 -20.01 10.02 16.29
N GLN A 37 -20.92 10.63 17.04
CA GLN A 37 -20.71 11.98 17.60
C GLN A 37 -19.60 11.95 18.66
N LEU A 38 -19.58 10.95 19.53
CA LEU A 38 -18.54 10.77 20.53
C LEU A 38 -17.17 10.55 19.86
N SER A 39 -17.10 9.66 18.87
CA SER A 39 -15.87 9.42 18.08
C SER A 39 -15.39 10.70 17.40
N ARG A 40 -16.28 11.52 16.81
CA ARG A 40 -15.92 12.80 16.21
C ARG A 40 -15.35 13.78 17.22
N ARG A 41 -15.93 13.88 18.43
CA ARG A 41 -15.44 14.73 19.51
C ARG A 41 -14.05 14.29 20.02
N LEU A 42 -13.83 12.99 20.14
CA LEU A 42 -12.53 12.43 20.51
C LEU A 42 -11.48 12.66 19.42
N LYS A 43 -11.84 12.46 18.15
CA LYS A 43 -10.97 12.69 16.98
C LYS A 43 -10.56 14.14 16.83
N SER A 44 -11.44 15.11 17.16
CA SER A 44 -11.13 16.55 17.08
C SER A 44 -10.06 16.97 18.10
N LYS A 45 -9.89 16.20 19.19
CA LYS A 45 -8.91 16.50 20.24
C LYS A 45 -7.55 15.84 20.01
N GLN A 46 -7.44 14.88 19.08
CA GLN A 46 -6.20 14.15 18.85
C GLN A 46 -5.90 13.98 17.35
N ARG A 47 -4.62 14.12 16.99
CA ARG A 47 -4.13 14.01 15.60
C ARG A 47 -4.32 12.63 14.97
N ASN A 48 -4.53 11.59 15.76
CA ASN A 48 -4.53 10.20 15.27
C ASN A 48 -5.90 9.55 15.44
N SER A 49 -6.70 9.59 14.36
CA SER A 49 -8.10 9.11 14.37
C SER A 49 -8.25 7.59 14.46
N VAL A 50 -7.21 6.80 14.12
CA VAL A 50 -7.30 5.33 14.07
C VAL A 50 -7.54 4.67 15.41
N PHE A 51 -7.23 5.35 16.52
CA PHE A 51 -7.43 4.84 17.87
C PHE A 51 -8.87 5.05 18.39
N TYR A 52 -9.66 5.88 17.72
CA TYR A 52 -10.99 6.31 18.17
C TYR A 52 -12.11 5.90 17.21
N LEU A 53 -11.90 4.78 16.51
CA LEU A 53 -12.92 4.20 15.65
C LEU A 53 -14.03 3.58 16.48
N ASN A 54 -15.28 3.76 16.06
CA ASN A 54 -16.43 3.03 16.63
C ASN A 54 -16.42 1.57 16.16
N THR A 55 -17.34 0.76 16.67
CA THR A 55 -17.41 -0.68 16.37
C THR A 55 -17.56 -0.96 14.88
N ARG A 56 -18.43 -0.25 14.16
CA ARG A 56 -18.62 -0.44 12.72
C ARG A 56 -17.39 0.02 11.92
N GLU A 57 -16.79 1.13 12.31
CA GLU A 57 -15.55 1.60 11.71
C GLU A 57 -14.42 0.59 11.91
N LYS A 58 -14.28 -0.01 13.09
CA LYS A 58 -13.31 -1.09 13.37
C LYS A 58 -13.55 -2.32 12.51
N GLN A 59 -14.81 -2.72 12.32
CA GLN A 59 -15.15 -3.82 11.42
C GLN A 59 -14.78 -3.51 9.98
N TYR A 60 -15.09 -2.29 9.52
CA TYR A 60 -14.74 -1.86 8.18
C TYR A 60 -13.23 -1.70 7.99
N GLN A 61 -12.50 -1.22 8.99
CA GLN A 61 -11.04 -1.20 9.01
C GLN A 61 -10.46 -2.61 8.84
N LYS A 62 -10.98 -3.61 9.60
CA LYS A 62 -10.57 -5.03 9.45
C LYS A 62 -10.85 -5.56 8.04
N PHE A 63 -12.03 -5.23 7.47
CA PHE A 63 -12.35 -5.62 6.10
C PHE A 63 -11.39 -5.00 5.08
N LEU A 64 -11.08 -3.71 5.20
CA LEU A 64 -10.10 -3.05 4.33
C LEU A 64 -8.70 -3.65 4.50
N PHE A 65 -8.30 -3.94 5.74
CA PHE A 65 -7.02 -4.60 6.02
C PHE A 65 -6.97 -6.00 5.39
N TYR A 66 -8.04 -6.78 5.55
CA TYR A 66 -8.16 -8.08 4.90
C TYR A 66 -7.98 -7.97 3.38
N LYS A 67 -8.70 -7.05 2.75
CA LYS A 67 -8.73 -6.87 1.30
C LYS A 67 -7.39 -6.43 0.71
N TYR A 68 -6.68 -5.53 1.37
CA TYR A 68 -5.48 -4.90 0.79
C TYR A 68 -4.17 -5.46 1.33
N PHE A 69 -4.17 -6.06 2.52
CA PHE A 69 -2.93 -6.41 3.21
C PHE A 69 -2.89 -7.86 3.68
N TYR A 70 -3.97 -8.39 4.28
CA TYR A 70 -3.97 -9.73 4.81
C TYR A 70 -4.08 -10.80 3.72
N ASN A 71 -5.05 -10.67 2.82
CA ASN A 71 -5.29 -11.61 1.72
C ASN A 71 -5.68 -10.85 0.44
N PRO A 72 -4.79 -10.03 -0.14
CA PRO A 72 -5.07 -9.35 -1.39
C PRO A 72 -5.23 -10.36 -2.53
N SER A 73 -6.15 -10.08 -3.47
CA SER A 73 -6.41 -10.97 -4.61
C SER A 73 -5.26 -11.06 -5.60
N ILE A 74 -4.41 -10.05 -5.64
CA ILE A 74 -3.17 -9.96 -6.43
C ILE A 74 -2.08 -9.28 -5.57
N PRO A 75 -0.79 -9.47 -5.88
CA PRO A 75 0.29 -8.78 -5.18
C PRO A 75 0.08 -7.28 -5.09
N VAL A 76 0.53 -6.66 -4.01
CA VAL A 76 0.35 -5.22 -3.76
C VAL A 76 1.70 -4.54 -3.66
N ILE A 77 1.89 -3.43 -4.38
CA ILE A 77 3.05 -2.54 -4.20
C ILE A 77 2.60 -1.21 -3.62
N ILE A 78 3.28 -0.77 -2.59
CA ILE A 78 3.11 0.51 -1.92
C ILE A 78 4.40 1.30 -2.09
N THR A 79 4.33 2.44 -2.75
CA THR A 79 5.47 3.31 -3.03
C THR A 79 5.52 4.51 -2.09
N GLU A 80 6.67 5.15 -1.96
CA GLU A 80 6.80 6.42 -1.23
C GLU A 80 6.05 7.54 -1.96
N GLY A 81 6.34 7.70 -3.26
CA GLY A 81 5.75 8.72 -4.11
C GLY A 81 4.65 8.17 -5.03
N LYS A 82 3.83 9.08 -5.55
CA LYS A 82 2.79 8.74 -6.54
C LYS A 82 3.37 8.55 -7.94
N THR A 83 4.47 9.22 -8.24
CA THR A 83 5.17 9.17 -9.51
C THR A 83 5.87 7.84 -9.74
N ASP A 84 6.33 7.18 -8.69
CA ASP A 84 7.02 5.89 -8.73
C ASP A 84 6.18 4.82 -9.43
N ILE A 85 4.86 4.89 -9.23
CA ILE A 85 3.90 3.97 -9.88
C ILE A 85 3.95 4.10 -11.41
N LEU A 86 4.17 5.29 -11.95
CA LEU A 86 4.22 5.51 -13.40
C LEU A 86 5.48 4.89 -13.99
N TYR A 87 6.63 5.03 -13.33
CA TYR A 87 7.88 4.41 -13.75
C TYR A 87 7.80 2.88 -13.73
N LEU A 88 7.27 2.30 -12.64
CA LEU A 88 7.07 0.85 -12.53
C LEU A 88 6.13 0.33 -13.61
N LYS A 89 5.05 1.04 -13.88
CA LYS A 89 4.10 0.68 -14.94
C LYS A 89 4.72 0.78 -16.33
N ALA A 90 5.57 1.78 -16.58
CA ALA A 90 6.30 1.92 -17.83
C ALA A 90 7.26 0.73 -18.04
N ALA A 91 8.05 0.39 -17.03
CA ALA A 91 8.98 -0.74 -17.07
C ALA A 91 8.25 -2.08 -17.28
N LEU A 92 7.14 -2.32 -16.57
CA LEU A 92 6.32 -3.51 -16.76
C LEU A 92 5.73 -3.59 -18.18
N LYS A 93 5.25 -2.47 -18.75
CA LYS A 93 4.77 -2.46 -20.14
C LYS A 93 5.88 -2.82 -21.12
N LYS A 94 7.08 -2.26 -20.94
CA LYS A 94 8.23 -2.50 -21.83
C LYS A 94 8.66 -3.97 -21.80
N TYR A 95 8.74 -4.54 -20.62
CA TYR A 95 9.21 -5.91 -20.40
C TYR A 95 8.08 -6.92 -20.09
N HIS A 96 6.88 -6.67 -20.64
CA HIS A 96 5.69 -7.49 -20.32
C HIS A 96 5.84 -8.97 -20.67
N LEU A 97 6.63 -9.30 -21.69
CA LEU A 97 6.90 -10.70 -22.07
C LEU A 97 7.80 -11.43 -21.04
N ASP A 98 8.68 -10.68 -20.35
CA ASP A 98 9.59 -11.24 -19.36
C ASP A 98 8.92 -11.44 -17.98
N PHE A 99 7.80 -10.73 -17.72
CA PHE A 99 7.10 -10.75 -16.44
C PHE A 99 5.61 -11.06 -16.55
N PRO A 100 5.21 -12.20 -17.15
CA PRO A 100 3.79 -12.54 -17.40
C PRO A 100 2.97 -12.70 -16.12
N LYS A 101 3.61 -12.97 -14.97
CA LYS A 101 2.94 -13.02 -13.66
C LYS A 101 2.55 -11.63 -13.13
N LEU A 102 3.24 -10.57 -13.56
CA LEU A 102 3.00 -9.20 -13.09
C LEU A 102 2.14 -8.39 -14.05
N ILE A 103 2.16 -8.73 -15.34
CA ILE A 103 1.44 -8.01 -16.40
C ILE A 103 1.11 -8.95 -17.55
N SER A 104 -0.07 -8.78 -18.14
CA SER A 104 -0.44 -9.41 -19.41
C SER A 104 -0.82 -8.36 -20.47
N PHE A 105 -0.72 -8.74 -21.75
CA PHE A 105 -1.16 -7.91 -22.85
C PHE A 105 -2.21 -8.70 -23.64
N GLU A 106 -3.46 -8.27 -23.55
CA GLU A 106 -4.62 -8.94 -24.13
C GLU A 106 -5.50 -7.93 -24.88
N ASN A 107 -5.93 -8.27 -26.08
CA ASN A 107 -6.82 -7.44 -26.90
C ASN A 107 -6.33 -5.98 -27.07
N GLY A 108 -5.02 -5.78 -27.26
CA GLY A 108 -4.43 -4.46 -27.44
C GLY A 108 -4.26 -3.64 -26.15
N THR A 109 -4.57 -4.21 -24.98
CA THR A 109 -4.50 -3.51 -23.71
C THR A 109 -3.61 -4.24 -22.69
N PHE A 110 -2.90 -3.46 -21.88
CA PHE A 110 -2.11 -3.99 -20.76
C PHE A 110 -2.98 -4.16 -19.51
N LYS A 111 -2.93 -5.35 -18.92
CA LYS A 111 -3.58 -5.67 -17.65
C LYS A 111 -2.50 -5.97 -16.62
N TYR A 112 -2.46 -5.18 -15.56
CA TYR A 112 -1.53 -5.40 -14.46
C TYR A 112 -2.09 -6.46 -13.51
N ASN A 113 -1.31 -7.51 -13.25
CA ASN A 113 -1.60 -8.57 -12.29
C ASN A 113 -0.98 -8.25 -10.92
N ILE A 114 -0.64 -7.01 -10.69
CA ILE A 114 -0.15 -6.41 -9.45
C ILE A 114 -0.92 -5.14 -9.17
N TYR A 115 -1.29 -4.91 -7.93
CA TYR A 115 -2.03 -3.74 -7.50
C TYR A 115 -1.09 -2.66 -6.98
N PHE A 116 -1.08 -1.52 -7.64
CA PHE A 116 -0.39 -0.32 -7.16
C PHE A 116 -1.29 0.40 -6.16
N PHE A 117 -0.86 0.40 -4.91
CA PHE A 117 -1.68 0.89 -3.81
C PHE A 117 -1.94 2.39 -3.91
N ASN A 118 -3.20 2.75 -4.10
CA ASN A 118 -3.61 4.15 -4.18
C ASN A 118 -4.01 4.68 -2.81
N LYS A 119 -3.27 5.67 -2.31
CA LYS A 119 -3.50 6.35 -1.04
C LYS A 119 -4.71 7.28 -1.15
N THR A 120 -5.89 6.82 -0.73
CA THR A 120 -7.12 7.60 -0.74
C THR A 120 -7.41 8.23 0.62
N LYS A 121 -8.24 9.28 0.66
CA LYS A 121 -8.71 9.89 1.92
C LYS A 121 -9.35 8.86 2.86
N ARG A 122 -10.07 7.87 2.32
CA ARG A 122 -10.66 6.77 3.09
C ARG A 122 -9.60 5.91 3.77
N LEU A 123 -8.59 5.48 3.02
CA LEU A 123 -7.49 4.68 3.56
C LEU A 123 -6.64 5.48 4.56
N SER A 124 -6.44 6.78 4.30
CA SER A 124 -5.83 7.68 5.26
C SER A 124 -6.59 7.73 6.58
N TYR A 125 -7.90 7.82 6.52
CA TYR A 125 -8.75 7.83 7.72
C TYR A 125 -8.63 6.55 8.55
N PHE A 126 -8.67 5.37 7.91
CA PHE A 126 -8.66 4.09 8.60
C PHE A 126 -7.28 3.60 9.00
N PHE A 127 -6.22 3.99 8.31
CA PHE A 127 -4.87 3.47 8.53
C PHE A 127 -3.85 4.53 8.90
N ASN A 128 -4.28 5.78 9.07
CA ASN A 128 -3.37 6.91 9.30
C ASN A 128 -2.26 7.00 8.23
N ILE A 129 -2.61 6.69 6.99
CA ILE A 129 -1.71 6.75 5.86
C ILE A 129 -1.71 8.17 5.32
N SER A 130 -0.58 8.85 5.41
CA SER A 130 -0.40 10.15 4.78
C SER A 130 -0.39 10.02 3.26
N MET A 131 -0.77 11.08 2.55
CA MET A 131 -0.75 11.07 1.08
C MET A 131 0.68 11.00 0.53
N ASP A 132 1.68 11.44 1.31
CA ASP A 132 3.10 11.46 0.98
C ASP A 132 3.93 11.08 2.21
N GLY A 133 5.06 10.39 1.97
CA GLY A 133 6.12 10.16 2.97
C GLY A 133 6.17 8.78 3.62
N ALA A 134 7.29 8.51 4.27
CA ALA A 134 7.69 7.24 4.89
C ALA A 134 6.81 6.81 6.08
N ASP A 135 6.07 7.73 6.70
CA ASP A 135 5.20 7.39 7.82
C ASP A 135 4.07 6.42 7.42
N THR A 136 3.66 6.44 6.15
CA THR A 136 2.75 5.45 5.58
C THR A 136 3.24 4.02 5.80
N MET A 137 4.52 3.76 5.50
CA MET A 137 5.11 2.43 5.60
C MET A 137 5.17 1.96 7.06
N LYS A 138 5.55 2.85 7.99
CA LYS A 138 5.56 2.56 9.43
C LYS A 138 4.15 2.26 9.95
N ASN A 139 3.15 3.02 9.52
CA ASN A 139 1.78 2.82 9.94
C ASN A 139 1.21 1.49 9.44
N ILE A 140 1.49 1.12 8.19
CA ILE A 140 1.11 -0.20 7.67
C ILE A 140 1.75 -1.31 8.49
N TYR A 141 3.07 -1.24 8.74
CA TYR A 141 3.78 -2.22 9.56
C TYR A 141 3.19 -2.31 10.98
N ASN A 142 2.77 -1.19 11.57
CA ASN A 142 2.15 -1.19 12.90
C ASN A 142 0.88 -2.04 12.97
N PHE A 143 0.07 -2.07 11.92
CA PHE A 143 -1.12 -2.93 11.86
C PHE A 143 -0.78 -4.42 11.72
N TYR A 144 0.39 -4.76 11.19
CA TYR A 144 0.89 -6.14 11.19
C TYR A 144 1.47 -6.55 12.54
N SER A 145 2.21 -5.66 13.21
CA SER A 145 2.99 -5.96 14.40
C SER A 145 2.28 -5.62 15.72
N GLY A 146 1.32 -4.73 15.71
CA GLY A 146 0.70 -4.19 16.92
C GLY A 146 1.58 -3.19 17.68
N LYS A 147 2.62 -2.62 17.05
CA LYS A 147 3.48 -1.61 17.68
C LYS A 147 2.75 -0.29 17.91
N ASN A 148 3.26 0.52 18.84
CA ASN A 148 2.78 1.87 19.13
C ASN A 148 1.27 1.95 19.38
N GLN A 149 0.72 1.00 20.13
CA GLN A 149 -0.72 0.92 20.47
C GLN A 149 -1.65 0.67 19.26
N TYR A 150 -1.11 0.45 18.07
CA TYR A 150 -1.92 0.05 16.92
C TYR A 150 -2.52 -1.35 17.15
N PRO A 151 -3.77 -1.58 16.74
CA PRO A 151 -4.32 -2.92 16.78
C PRO A 151 -3.54 -3.83 15.81
N ASN A 152 -3.09 -4.99 16.30
CA ASN A 152 -2.55 -6.02 15.39
C ASN A 152 -3.71 -6.64 14.61
N LEU A 153 -4.02 -6.06 13.46
CA LEU A 153 -5.13 -6.51 12.61
C LEU A 153 -4.82 -7.86 11.98
N TYR A 154 -3.55 -8.12 11.65
CA TYR A 154 -3.14 -9.39 11.08
C TYR A 154 -3.49 -10.55 12.03
N LYS A 155 -2.99 -10.52 13.26
CA LYS A 155 -3.27 -11.52 14.29
C LYS A 155 -4.77 -11.58 14.62
N SER A 156 -5.46 -10.42 14.64
CA SER A 156 -6.90 -10.35 14.92
C SER A 156 -7.75 -11.07 13.86
N ILE A 157 -7.31 -11.11 12.60
CA ILE A 157 -7.97 -11.83 11.52
C ILE A 157 -7.55 -13.30 11.54
N ASP A 158 -6.27 -13.58 11.71
CA ASP A 158 -5.70 -14.91 11.73
C ASP A 158 -6.30 -15.80 12.84
N ASN A 159 -6.65 -15.21 13.97
CA ASN A 159 -7.32 -15.88 15.08
C ASN A 159 -8.80 -16.23 14.81
N LEU A 160 -9.41 -15.73 13.74
CA LEU A 160 -10.75 -16.11 13.34
C LEU A 160 -10.67 -17.53 12.75
N LYS A 161 -11.06 -18.52 13.53
CA LYS A 161 -10.90 -19.98 13.30
C LYS A 161 -11.36 -20.51 11.93
N ASN A 162 -12.16 -19.76 11.19
CA ASN A 162 -12.72 -20.14 9.89
C ASN A 162 -11.80 -19.83 8.69
N TYR A 163 -10.64 -19.23 8.90
CA TYR A 163 -9.69 -18.86 7.83
C TYR A 163 -8.42 -19.73 7.80
N ARG A 164 -8.47 -20.93 8.36
CA ARG A 164 -7.30 -21.82 8.54
C ARG A 164 -6.65 -22.35 7.27
N GLU A 165 -7.29 -22.21 6.11
CA GLU A 165 -6.82 -22.87 4.87
C GLU A 165 -6.19 -21.90 3.85
N ILE A 166 -5.97 -20.64 4.18
CA ILE A 166 -5.24 -19.75 3.27
C ILE A 166 -3.74 -20.00 3.50
N ASN A 167 -3.25 -21.08 2.91
CA ASN A 167 -1.85 -21.47 3.05
C ASN A 167 -0.89 -20.49 2.35
N LYS A 168 -1.39 -19.72 1.39
CA LYS A 168 -0.58 -18.78 0.61
C LYS A 168 -1.32 -17.47 0.39
N ARG A 169 -0.65 -16.37 0.71
CA ARG A 169 -1.19 -15.02 0.56
C ARG A 169 -0.31 -14.25 -0.39
N ASN A 170 -0.93 -13.52 -1.30
CA ASN A 170 -0.18 -12.63 -2.18
C ASN A 170 0.69 -11.65 -1.38
N PRO A 171 1.93 -11.39 -1.82
CA PRO A 171 2.84 -10.50 -1.12
C PRO A 171 2.37 -9.04 -1.17
N VAL A 172 2.72 -8.32 -0.11
CA VAL A 172 2.57 -6.87 0.01
C VAL A 172 3.98 -6.28 0.10
N PHE A 173 4.33 -5.44 -0.84
CA PHE A 173 5.65 -4.82 -0.94
C PHE A 173 5.59 -3.36 -0.49
N LEU A 174 6.51 -2.98 0.38
CA LEU A 174 6.82 -1.60 0.73
C LEU A 174 8.08 -1.20 -0.04
N LEU A 175 7.94 -0.40 -1.09
CA LEU A 175 9.04 0.03 -1.93
C LEU A 175 9.60 1.36 -1.45
N PHE A 176 10.90 1.38 -1.19
CA PHE A 176 11.68 2.53 -0.77
C PHE A 176 12.75 2.90 -1.80
N ASP A 177 13.05 4.19 -1.87
CA ASP A 177 14.32 4.63 -2.42
C ASP A 177 15.49 4.04 -1.62
N ASN A 178 16.60 3.71 -2.27
CA ASN A 178 17.76 3.11 -1.61
C ASN A 178 18.68 4.19 -1.04
N GLU A 179 18.15 4.93 -0.07
CA GLU A 179 18.85 6.01 0.62
C GLU A 179 19.14 5.57 2.07
N ARG A 180 20.41 5.23 2.35
CA ARG A 180 20.83 4.61 3.62
C ARG A 180 21.36 5.57 4.68
N TYR A 181 21.42 6.87 4.39
CA TYR A 181 21.86 7.88 5.34
C TYR A 181 20.83 8.12 6.47
N ASP A 182 21.34 8.62 7.59
CA ASP A 182 20.51 9.01 8.72
C ASP A 182 19.41 10.00 8.31
N LYS A 183 18.22 9.82 8.90
CA LYS A 183 17.00 10.59 8.63
C LYS A 183 16.30 10.29 7.29
N LYS A 184 16.91 9.49 6.40
CA LYS A 184 16.23 9.05 5.17
C LYS A 184 15.13 8.02 5.50
N PRO A 185 14.07 7.92 4.67
CA PRO A 185 12.92 7.06 4.91
C PRO A 185 13.30 5.60 5.17
N LEU A 186 14.12 5.01 4.31
CA LEU A 186 14.57 3.62 4.43
C LEU A 186 15.33 3.38 5.75
N CYS A 187 16.34 4.19 6.06
CA CYS A 187 17.14 4.07 7.26
C CYS A 187 16.25 4.21 8.53
N SER A 188 15.37 5.20 8.54
CA SER A 188 14.41 5.42 9.61
C SER A 188 13.45 4.25 9.79
N PHE A 189 13.04 3.60 8.70
CA PHE A 189 12.16 2.43 8.74
C PHE A 189 12.90 1.20 9.26
N LEU A 190 14.11 0.90 8.75
CA LEU A 190 14.93 -0.22 9.21
C LEU A 190 15.23 -0.13 10.71
N LYS A 191 15.66 1.04 11.20
CA LYS A 191 15.83 1.28 12.64
C LYS A 191 14.54 1.03 13.43
N TYR A 192 13.40 1.45 12.88
CA TYR A 192 12.10 1.28 13.53
C TYR A 192 11.69 -0.18 13.66
N ILE A 193 11.90 -0.99 12.64
CA ILE A 193 11.60 -2.43 12.67
C ILE A 193 12.69 -3.26 13.34
N LYS A 194 13.86 -2.67 13.64
CA LYS A 194 15.06 -3.31 14.21
C LYS A 194 15.60 -4.40 13.27
N ALA A 195 15.73 -4.08 12.01
CA ALA A 195 16.27 -4.97 10.99
C ALA A 195 17.35 -4.26 10.18
N ASP A 196 18.26 -5.07 9.62
CA ASP A 196 19.30 -4.63 8.72
C ASP A 196 19.03 -5.20 7.33
N LEU A 197 19.21 -4.40 6.30
CA LEU A 197 19.20 -4.82 4.92
C LEU A 197 20.64 -5.13 4.51
N ILE A 198 20.91 -6.38 4.14
CA ILE A 198 22.24 -6.81 3.68
C ILE A 198 22.58 -6.03 2.38
N GLU A 199 23.83 -5.59 2.26
CA GLU A 199 24.33 -4.98 1.02
C GLU A 199 24.00 -5.87 -0.19
N ASN A 200 23.53 -5.25 -1.26
CA ASN A 200 23.09 -5.88 -2.50
C ASN A 200 21.77 -6.68 -2.45
N ASN A 201 21.15 -6.85 -1.32
CA ASN A 201 19.79 -7.39 -1.29
C ASN A 201 18.77 -6.29 -1.55
N LEU A 202 17.91 -6.50 -2.53
CA LEU A 202 16.81 -5.57 -2.84
C LEU A 202 15.58 -5.82 -1.97
N GLN A 203 15.52 -6.97 -1.28
CA GLN A 203 14.35 -7.39 -0.55
C GLN A 203 14.68 -7.86 0.86
N LEU A 204 13.76 -7.58 1.78
CA LEU A 204 13.74 -8.12 3.13
C LEU A 204 12.32 -8.57 3.49
N HIS A 205 12.16 -9.82 3.94
CA HIS A 205 10.92 -10.29 4.53
C HIS A 205 10.75 -9.68 5.92
N ILE A 206 9.66 -8.95 6.16
CA ILE A 206 9.49 -8.20 7.41
C ILE A 206 8.50 -8.88 8.36
N ALA A 207 7.37 -9.31 7.84
CA ALA A 207 6.32 -9.95 8.64
C ALA A 207 5.28 -10.62 7.75
N ASN A 208 5.02 -11.92 7.95
CA ASN A 208 3.95 -12.65 7.24
C ASN A 208 4.10 -12.53 5.71
N ASN A 209 3.13 -11.90 5.02
CA ASN A 209 3.22 -11.62 3.59
C ASN A 209 3.71 -10.19 3.27
N LEU A 210 4.34 -9.51 4.23
CA LEU A 210 4.87 -8.15 4.07
C LEU A 210 6.37 -8.17 3.81
N PHE A 211 6.79 -7.52 2.72
CA PHE A 211 8.18 -7.43 2.27
C PHE A 211 8.58 -5.96 2.10
N LEU A 212 9.81 -5.65 2.47
CA LEU A 212 10.47 -4.41 2.09
C LEU A 212 11.18 -4.64 0.76
N LEU A 213 11.06 -3.69 -0.15
CA LEU A 213 11.85 -3.62 -1.38
C LEU A 213 12.61 -2.30 -1.43
N THR A 214 13.76 -2.30 -2.04
CA THR A 214 14.56 -1.10 -2.33
C THR A 214 14.85 -0.97 -3.80
N ILE A 215 15.03 0.26 -4.25
CA ILE A 215 15.50 0.57 -5.60
C ILE A 215 16.95 0.03 -5.76
N PRO A 216 17.30 -0.60 -6.91
CA PRO A 216 18.65 -1.03 -7.18
C PRO A 216 19.63 0.14 -7.17
N LEU A 217 20.85 -0.09 -6.70
CA LEU A 217 21.95 0.85 -6.86
C LEU A 217 22.42 0.80 -8.31
N VAL A 218 22.59 1.95 -8.95
CA VAL A 218 23.04 2.10 -10.33
C VAL A 218 24.26 2.99 -10.43
N ASN A 219 25.06 2.81 -11.47
CA ASN A 219 26.21 3.67 -11.77
C ASN A 219 27.23 3.82 -10.61
N ASN A 220 27.44 2.74 -9.83
CA ASN A 220 28.30 2.73 -8.65
C ASN A 220 27.93 3.79 -7.60
N LYS A 221 26.69 4.25 -7.60
CA LYS A 221 26.18 5.15 -6.56
C LYS A 221 26.01 4.39 -5.24
N ILE A 222 26.20 5.10 -4.14
CA ILE A 222 25.94 4.58 -2.77
C ILE A 222 24.49 4.73 -2.36
N GLU A 223 23.72 5.53 -3.10
CA GLU A 223 22.29 5.75 -2.97
C GLU A 223 21.63 5.82 -4.34
N SER A 224 20.36 5.44 -4.41
CA SER A 224 19.55 5.59 -5.62
C SER A 224 18.10 5.90 -5.28
N THR A 225 17.54 6.85 -6.01
CA THR A 225 16.09 7.09 -6.10
C THR A 225 15.55 6.38 -7.33
N ILE A 226 14.23 6.31 -7.46
CA ILE A 226 13.62 5.66 -8.63
C ILE A 226 13.95 6.40 -9.94
N GLU A 227 14.14 7.71 -9.89
CA GLU A 227 14.56 8.51 -11.04
C GLU A 227 15.98 8.16 -11.53
N ASP A 228 16.86 7.71 -10.62
CA ASP A 228 18.22 7.30 -10.99
C ASP A 228 18.27 6.05 -11.88
N LEU A 229 17.16 5.29 -11.94
CA LEU A 229 17.03 4.15 -12.86
C LEU A 229 16.82 4.58 -14.32
N LEU A 230 16.55 5.86 -14.58
CA LEU A 230 16.39 6.40 -15.93
C LEU A 230 17.75 6.69 -16.56
N PRO A 231 17.86 6.60 -17.90
CA PRO A 231 19.03 7.05 -18.63
C PRO A 231 19.32 8.53 -18.38
N GLN A 232 20.61 8.89 -18.36
CA GLN A 232 21.03 10.27 -18.14
C GLN A 232 20.51 11.23 -19.24
N GLU A 233 20.33 10.72 -20.48
CA GLU A 233 19.75 11.45 -21.58
C GLU A 233 18.32 11.90 -21.28
N ILE A 234 17.53 11.05 -20.62
CA ILE A 234 16.13 11.35 -20.22
C ILE A 234 16.11 12.34 -19.06
N LEU A 235 17.01 12.19 -18.09
CA LEU A 235 17.12 13.13 -16.96
C LEU A 235 17.57 14.53 -17.41
N ASN A 236 18.37 14.60 -18.45
CA ASN A 236 18.87 15.87 -19.02
C ASN A 236 18.00 16.38 -20.18
N ALA A 237 16.99 15.63 -20.61
CA ALA A 237 16.13 16.00 -21.74
C ALA A 237 15.34 17.27 -21.45
N GLU A 238 15.22 18.10 -22.48
CA GLU A 238 14.29 19.21 -22.47
C GLU A 238 12.93 18.72 -22.97
N ILE A 239 11.96 18.64 -22.08
CA ILE A 239 10.60 18.18 -22.35
C ILE A 239 9.67 19.38 -22.28
N GLN A 240 9.04 19.73 -23.40
CA GLN A 240 8.16 20.91 -23.52
C GLN A 240 8.85 22.23 -23.08
N GLY A 241 10.11 22.41 -23.45
CA GLY A 241 10.89 23.61 -23.10
C GLY A 241 11.35 23.68 -21.64
N ARG A 242 11.28 22.56 -20.90
CA ARG A 242 11.66 22.48 -19.48
C ARG A 242 12.61 21.32 -19.24
N LYS A 243 13.64 21.57 -18.39
CA LYS A 243 14.59 20.54 -17.94
C LYS A 243 14.18 19.99 -16.58
N PHE A 244 14.45 18.69 -16.37
CA PHE A 244 14.29 18.10 -15.05
C PHE A 244 15.42 18.60 -14.14
N LEU A 245 15.05 19.22 -13.03
CA LEU A 245 16.00 19.64 -11.99
C LEU A 245 15.56 18.95 -10.69
N ASN A 246 16.50 18.23 -10.05
CA ASN A 246 16.25 17.54 -8.79
C ASN A 246 15.87 18.51 -7.64
N GLU A 247 16.32 19.75 -7.71
CA GLU A 247 15.98 20.80 -6.75
C GLU A 247 14.94 21.74 -7.36
N ARG A 248 13.83 21.93 -6.62
CA ARG A 248 12.74 22.81 -7.01
C ARG A 248 13.20 24.28 -6.84
N ASN A 249 13.69 24.90 -7.88
CA ASN A 249 14.06 26.30 -7.79
C ASN A 249 13.41 27.23 -8.81
N ASP A 250 12.67 26.72 -9.82
CA ASP A 250 12.06 27.61 -10.81
C ASP A 250 10.76 27.07 -11.41
N GLU A 251 9.86 27.99 -11.82
CA GLU A 251 8.64 27.70 -12.61
C GLU A 251 8.96 27.03 -13.97
N GLN A 252 10.22 27.05 -14.38
CA GLN A 252 10.71 26.45 -15.63
C GLN A 252 11.22 25.00 -15.47
N SER A 253 11.28 24.47 -14.24
CA SER A 253 11.72 23.10 -14.02
C SER A 253 10.61 22.10 -14.37
N LEU A 254 11.00 21.00 -15.04
CA LEU A 254 10.11 19.88 -15.27
C LEU A 254 9.75 19.22 -13.93
N THR A 255 8.47 19.11 -13.62
CA THR A 255 8.07 18.46 -12.36
C THR A 255 8.32 16.94 -12.45
N LYS A 256 8.58 16.30 -11.32
CA LYS A 256 8.67 14.82 -11.23
C LYS A 256 7.46 14.13 -11.90
N PHE A 257 6.29 14.71 -11.79
CA PHE A 257 5.07 14.18 -12.41
C PHE A 257 5.11 14.22 -13.94
N ASN A 258 5.59 15.33 -14.52
CA ASN A 258 5.69 15.46 -15.98
C ASN A 258 6.73 14.51 -16.55
N LEU A 259 7.88 14.34 -15.86
CA LEU A 259 8.89 13.37 -16.25
C LEU A 259 8.33 11.93 -16.20
N ALA A 260 7.65 11.57 -15.11
CA ALA A 260 7.06 10.24 -14.97
C ALA A 260 5.99 9.95 -16.03
N ASN A 261 5.16 10.93 -16.37
CA ASN A 261 4.19 10.80 -17.46
C ASN A 261 4.88 10.65 -18.82
N PHE A 262 5.91 11.45 -19.10
CA PHE A 262 6.67 11.31 -20.32
C PHE A 262 7.26 9.91 -20.47
N VAL A 263 7.89 9.38 -19.45
CA VAL A 263 8.44 8.01 -19.44
C VAL A 263 7.34 6.98 -19.62
N PHE A 264 6.18 7.17 -18.96
CA PHE A 264 5.06 6.24 -19.07
C PHE A 264 4.42 6.22 -20.46
N GLU A 265 4.35 7.33 -21.13
CA GLU A 265 3.81 7.45 -22.50
C GLU A 265 4.80 6.93 -23.55
N ASN A 266 6.10 7.19 -23.35
CA ASN A 266 7.18 6.81 -24.26
C ASN A 266 7.98 5.57 -23.78
N PHE A 267 7.31 4.64 -23.09
CA PHE A 267 7.97 3.48 -22.47
C PHE A 267 8.72 2.57 -23.47
N ARG A 268 8.38 2.61 -24.75
CA ARG A 268 9.03 1.81 -25.80
C ARG A 268 10.41 2.36 -26.17
N GLU A 269 10.54 3.69 -26.24
CA GLU A 269 11.75 4.41 -26.64
C GLU A 269 12.74 4.58 -25.48
N VAL A 270 12.23 4.78 -24.25
CA VAL A 270 13.07 4.97 -23.06
C VAL A 270 13.73 3.65 -22.66
N ASP A 271 15.03 3.65 -22.42
CA ASP A 271 15.70 2.50 -21.81
C ASP A 271 15.33 2.40 -20.32
N LEU A 272 14.68 1.28 -19.95
CA LEU A 272 14.23 0.97 -18.60
C LEU A 272 14.93 -0.29 -18.05
N SER A 273 16.09 -0.66 -18.60
CA SER A 273 16.82 -1.90 -18.22
C SER A 273 17.24 -1.92 -16.75
N ASN A 274 17.53 -0.75 -16.17
CA ASN A 274 17.88 -0.64 -14.75
C ASN A 274 16.73 -1.01 -13.79
N PHE A 275 15.49 -1.10 -14.28
CA PHE A 275 14.34 -1.60 -13.51
C PHE A 275 14.28 -3.14 -13.44
N LEU A 276 14.97 -3.86 -14.34
CA LEU A 276 14.90 -5.32 -14.43
C LEU A 276 15.28 -6.03 -13.13
N PRO A 277 16.32 -5.65 -12.38
CA PRO A 277 16.62 -6.31 -11.11
C PRO A 277 15.46 -6.23 -10.11
N LEU A 278 14.80 -5.06 -10.01
CA LEU A 278 13.65 -4.85 -9.13
C LEU A 278 12.44 -5.70 -9.58
N LEU A 279 12.13 -5.70 -10.89
CA LEU A 279 11.02 -6.48 -11.44
C LEU A 279 11.25 -7.98 -11.27
N LYS A 280 12.48 -8.47 -11.43
CA LYS A 280 12.86 -9.88 -11.19
C LYS A 280 12.63 -10.26 -9.73
N GLU A 281 13.04 -9.42 -8.78
CA GLU A 281 12.85 -9.67 -7.36
C GLU A 281 11.37 -9.78 -6.98
N ILE A 282 10.54 -8.86 -7.51
CA ILE A 282 9.09 -8.90 -7.33
C ILE A 282 8.51 -10.18 -7.94
N SER A 283 8.88 -10.55 -9.17
CA SER A 283 8.38 -11.73 -9.86
C SER A 283 8.73 -13.02 -9.11
N ASN A 284 9.99 -13.16 -8.71
CA ASN A 284 10.47 -14.30 -7.94
C ASN A 284 9.69 -14.48 -6.63
N THR A 285 9.43 -13.38 -5.93
CA THR A 285 8.65 -13.43 -4.67
C THR A 285 7.21 -13.84 -4.92
N VAL A 286 6.59 -13.34 -5.98
CA VAL A 286 5.23 -13.71 -6.36
C VAL A 286 5.16 -15.20 -6.74
N GLU A 287 6.14 -15.72 -7.45
CA GLU A 287 6.21 -17.11 -7.84
C GLU A 287 6.42 -18.03 -6.63
N ASN A 288 7.37 -17.71 -5.77
CA ASN A 288 7.65 -18.49 -4.56
C ASN A 288 6.48 -18.51 -3.57
N ASN A 289 5.69 -17.46 -3.53
CA ASN A 289 4.47 -17.42 -2.72
C ASN A 289 3.28 -18.14 -3.40
N ASN A 290 3.37 -18.48 -4.69
CA ASN A 290 2.34 -19.22 -5.42
C ASN A 290 2.62 -20.73 -5.51
N LEU A 291 3.79 -21.18 -5.06
CA LEU A 291 4.17 -22.61 -4.90
C LEU A 291 3.87 -23.09 -3.48
#